data_513643e240bbf23e8658159fcfee37c2
#
_entry.id   513643e240bbf23e8658159fcfee37c2
#
_cell.length_a   1.000
_cell.length_b   1.000
_cell.length_c   1.000
_cell.angle_alpha   90.00
_cell.angle_beta   90.00
_cell.angle_gamma   90.00
#
_symmetry.space_group_name_H-M   'P 1'
#
loop_
_entity.id
_entity.type
_entity.pdbx_description
1 polymer ?
#
loop_
_entity_poly.entity_id
_entity_poly.type
_entity_poly.pdbx_seq_one_letter_code
_entity_poly.pdbx_strand_id
1 'polypeptide(L)'
;MTFRKFAFNNVTRNKRLYAAYFLSSMFTVMVFFTFAIFAFHPELSGDDMNSNVTTGMNIAAGIIYVFSFFFILYSMSSFLQSRKKEFGLLMIQGMSMRQIRSMVFLENMLIGLFATLGGIGLGLVFAKGILLLAENVLIIESELNFYIPFQAALLTLVSFILLFFFISIFVSYVLRSRKLIDLIKGDKKSKGEPKANFFITLVAIVLLGAGYTVALMAEGIAVIMVMLPVVIVVIIGTYLLFTQLSVYVIRQLKKNETFFWRKTNMILFSDLSFRMKDNARTFFMVAMVSTVAFSAIGTLYGFQTVITAGAKTTNPNTFTYRAYDHEEQDVALINETLREEKITANQEHTVLRYYNIGQDQVLIANQSDFNRFAALIGEESIEVAKGQVAVVEYEEFSFGQTEELMKAEIVLNSGISLKPDQVIYSRALPAADSYYVVSDEDYTKL
;
A
#
# COMPACT_ATOMS: atom_id res chain seq x y z
N MET A 1 -8.64 34.71 36.99
CA MET A 1 -8.85 33.61 36.04
C MET A 1 -7.53 32.92 35.85
N THR A 2 -7.43 31.60 36.11
CA THR A 2 -6.17 30.90 35.91
C THR A 2 -5.85 30.78 34.42
N PHE A 3 -4.59 30.83 34.03
CA PHE A 3 -4.15 30.75 32.65
C PHE A 3 -4.64 29.45 31.92
N ARG A 4 -4.71 28.33 32.62
CA ARG A 4 -5.29 27.08 32.11
C ARG A 4 -6.79 27.22 31.79
N LYS A 5 -7.54 27.86 32.65
CA LYS A 5 -8.97 28.12 32.44
C LYS A 5 -9.21 29.07 31.26
N PHE A 6 -8.28 30.01 31.03
CA PHE A 6 -8.32 30.90 29.87
C PHE A 6 -8.12 30.10 28.56
N ALA A 7 -7.11 29.24 28.49
CA ALA A 7 -6.84 28.39 27.30
C ALA A 7 -8.03 27.44 27.01
N PHE A 8 -8.60 26.81 28.04
CA PHE A 8 -9.77 25.93 27.90
C PHE A 8 -11.00 26.70 27.38
N ASN A 9 -11.29 27.86 27.97
CA ASN A 9 -12.42 28.69 27.56
C ASN A 9 -12.26 29.23 26.13
N ASN A 10 -11.03 29.47 25.68
CA ASN A 10 -10.74 29.93 24.32
C ASN A 10 -11.14 28.86 23.30
N VAL A 11 -10.81 27.61 23.56
CA VAL A 11 -11.18 26.45 22.69
C VAL A 11 -12.71 26.28 22.67
N THR A 12 -13.36 26.31 23.85
CA THR A 12 -14.79 25.97 23.94
C THR A 12 -15.71 27.10 23.43
N ARG A 13 -15.29 28.37 23.51
CA ARG A 13 -16.11 29.53 23.08
C ARG A 13 -15.97 29.82 21.57
N ASN A 14 -14.84 29.57 20.97
CA ASN A 14 -14.58 29.86 19.56
C ASN A 14 -14.70 28.61 18.66
N LYS A 15 -15.75 27.82 18.86
CA LYS A 15 -15.95 26.50 18.20
C LYS A 15 -15.69 26.53 16.69
N ARG A 16 -16.15 27.54 15.96
CA ARG A 16 -15.99 27.64 14.50
C ARG A 16 -14.52 27.72 14.07
N LEU A 17 -13.69 28.41 14.85
CA LEU A 17 -12.28 28.58 14.54
C LEU A 17 -11.46 27.29 14.74
N TYR A 18 -11.82 26.55 15.80
CA TYR A 18 -11.13 25.30 16.17
C TYR A 18 -11.69 24.06 15.45
N ALA A 19 -12.95 24.14 14.95
CA ALA A 19 -13.65 22.99 14.39
C ALA A 19 -12.90 22.34 13.21
N ALA A 20 -12.38 23.13 12.29
CA ALA A 20 -11.66 22.59 11.13
C ALA A 20 -10.43 21.80 11.55
N TYR A 21 -9.63 22.35 12.48
CA TYR A 21 -8.45 21.67 13.01
C TYR A 21 -8.81 20.43 13.84
N PHE A 22 -9.82 20.53 14.69
CA PHE A 22 -10.32 19.42 15.50
C PHE A 22 -10.84 18.28 14.64
N LEU A 23 -11.72 18.56 13.65
CA LEU A 23 -12.30 17.55 12.77
C LEU A 23 -11.25 16.88 11.88
N SER A 24 -10.31 17.64 11.33
CA SER A 24 -9.22 17.07 10.53
C SER A 24 -8.31 16.15 11.36
N SER A 25 -8.01 16.55 12.61
CA SER A 25 -7.23 15.75 13.55
C SER A 25 -7.98 14.48 13.96
N MET A 26 -9.27 14.62 14.29
CA MET A 26 -10.14 13.48 14.66
C MET A 26 -10.28 12.48 13.52
N PHE A 27 -10.46 12.97 12.28
CA PHE A 27 -10.50 12.12 11.08
C PHE A 27 -9.19 11.32 10.89
N THR A 28 -8.05 11.98 11.09
CA THR A 28 -6.74 11.32 10.96
C THR A 28 -6.56 10.20 11.98
N VAL A 29 -6.96 10.45 13.24
CA VAL A 29 -6.96 9.43 14.30
C VAL A 29 -7.90 8.29 13.95
N MET A 30 -9.10 8.59 13.47
CA MET A 30 -10.10 7.61 13.04
C MET A 30 -9.53 6.66 11.98
N VAL A 31 -8.87 7.21 10.94
CA VAL A 31 -8.27 6.41 9.86
C VAL A 31 -7.19 5.48 10.42
N PHE A 32 -6.27 5.99 11.23
CA PHE A 32 -5.22 5.16 11.84
C PHE A 32 -5.82 4.07 12.74
N PHE A 33 -6.77 4.43 13.59
CA PHE A 33 -7.37 3.48 14.52
C PHE A 33 -8.18 2.40 13.81
N THR A 34 -8.94 2.77 12.77
CA THR A 34 -9.66 1.79 11.93
C THR A 34 -8.68 0.78 11.32
N PHE A 35 -7.53 1.26 10.82
CA PHE A 35 -6.50 0.37 10.31
C PHE A 35 -5.87 -0.50 11.41
N ALA A 36 -5.60 0.08 12.59
CA ALA A 36 -5.04 -0.65 13.71
C ALA A 36 -5.97 -1.77 14.22
N ILE A 37 -7.31 -1.58 14.15
CA ILE A 37 -8.27 -2.65 14.49
C ILE A 37 -8.06 -3.87 13.61
N PHE A 38 -7.89 -3.70 12.31
CA PHE A 38 -7.65 -4.82 11.39
C PHE A 38 -6.27 -5.46 11.62
N ALA A 39 -5.25 -4.64 11.87
CA ALA A 39 -3.90 -5.13 12.14
C ALA A 39 -3.79 -5.98 13.42
N PHE A 40 -4.65 -5.73 14.40
CA PHE A 40 -4.70 -6.48 15.67
C PHE A 40 -5.91 -7.43 15.77
N HIS A 41 -6.60 -7.68 14.67
CA HIS A 41 -7.75 -8.60 14.70
C HIS A 41 -7.29 -10.03 14.96
N PRO A 42 -7.84 -10.76 15.96
CA PRO A 42 -7.38 -12.11 16.31
C PRO A 42 -7.39 -13.10 15.14
N GLU A 43 -8.41 -13.04 14.29
CA GLU A 43 -8.55 -13.91 13.12
C GLU A 43 -7.64 -13.50 11.94
N LEU A 44 -7.17 -12.24 11.91
CA LEU A 44 -6.28 -11.73 10.87
C LEU A 44 -4.81 -11.68 11.30
N SER A 45 -4.51 -11.91 12.58
CA SER A 45 -3.16 -11.86 13.16
C SER A 45 -2.77 -13.16 13.91
N GLY A 46 -3.52 -14.25 13.71
CA GLY A 46 -3.23 -15.56 14.29
C GLY A 46 -1.97 -16.23 13.72
N ASP A 47 -1.47 -17.25 14.42
CA ASP A 47 -0.25 -18.01 14.04
C ASP A 47 -0.37 -18.72 12.68
N ASP A 48 -1.61 -18.90 12.18
CA ASP A 48 -1.90 -19.50 10.87
C ASP A 48 -1.75 -18.52 9.69
N MET A 49 -1.59 -17.22 9.96
CA MET A 49 -1.41 -16.21 8.91
C MET A 49 0.06 -16.12 8.46
N ASN A 50 0.25 -16.04 7.16
CA ASN A 50 1.57 -15.84 6.56
C ASN A 50 2.25 -14.59 7.17
N SER A 51 3.46 -14.75 7.72
CA SER A 51 4.24 -13.69 8.37
C SER A 51 4.43 -12.44 7.50
N ASN A 52 4.36 -12.59 6.17
CA ASN A 52 4.44 -11.51 5.20
C ASN A 52 3.24 -10.55 5.30
N VAL A 53 2.03 -11.08 5.58
CA VAL A 53 0.81 -10.26 5.71
C VAL A 53 0.91 -9.39 6.97
N THR A 54 1.30 -9.98 8.09
CA THR A 54 1.48 -9.25 9.35
C THR A 54 2.56 -8.17 9.22
N THR A 55 3.67 -8.48 8.56
CA THR A 55 4.74 -7.52 8.29
C THR A 55 4.24 -6.38 7.39
N GLY A 56 3.49 -6.69 6.34
CA GLY A 56 2.88 -5.69 5.45
C GLY A 56 1.93 -4.75 6.19
N MET A 57 1.09 -5.28 7.07
CA MET A 57 0.16 -4.49 7.89
C MET A 57 0.91 -3.57 8.86
N ASN A 58 1.99 -4.02 9.49
CA ASN A 58 2.80 -3.20 10.38
C ASN A 58 3.52 -2.06 9.64
N ILE A 59 4.04 -2.33 8.43
CA ILE A 59 4.65 -1.30 7.58
C ILE A 59 3.60 -0.26 7.19
N ALA A 60 2.41 -0.69 6.77
CA ALA A 60 1.33 0.21 6.39
C ALA A 60 0.87 1.08 7.58
N ALA A 61 0.74 0.52 8.79
CA ALA A 61 0.45 1.27 10.00
C ALA A 61 1.51 2.35 10.27
N GLY A 62 2.79 2.01 10.11
CA GLY A 62 3.90 2.95 10.24
C GLY A 62 3.81 4.10 9.23
N ILE A 63 3.50 3.81 7.98
CA ILE A 63 3.31 4.81 6.91
C ILE A 63 2.14 5.73 7.26
N ILE A 64 0.99 5.19 7.68
CA ILE A 64 -0.19 5.97 8.07
C ILE A 64 0.15 6.88 9.26
N TYR A 65 0.92 6.41 10.24
CA TYR A 65 1.32 7.20 11.40
C TYR A 65 2.23 8.37 11.02
N VAL A 66 3.26 8.12 10.22
CA VAL A 66 4.15 9.18 9.70
C VAL A 66 3.36 10.21 8.90
N PHE A 67 2.43 9.74 8.09
CA PHE A 67 1.54 10.60 7.33
C PHE A 67 0.64 11.45 8.20
N SER A 68 0.06 10.84 9.25
CA SER A 68 -0.73 11.52 10.27
C SER A 68 0.03 12.66 10.92
N PHE A 69 1.31 12.46 11.21
CA PHE A 69 2.17 13.51 11.76
C PHE A 69 2.26 14.72 10.82
N PHE A 70 2.58 14.52 9.55
CA PHE A 70 2.67 15.62 8.59
C PHE A 70 1.33 16.30 8.35
N PHE A 71 0.24 15.54 8.28
CA PHE A 71 -1.10 16.09 8.06
C PHE A 71 -1.56 16.95 9.23
N ILE A 72 -1.41 16.47 10.47
CA ILE A 72 -1.76 17.24 11.67
C ILE A 72 -0.86 18.46 11.82
N LEU A 73 0.44 18.33 11.54
CA LEU A 73 1.38 19.46 11.54
C LEU A 73 0.98 20.53 10.53
N TYR A 74 0.57 20.14 9.33
CA TYR A 74 0.05 21.06 8.31
C TYR A 74 -1.23 21.72 8.75
N SER A 75 -2.20 20.96 9.26
CA SER A 75 -3.49 21.48 9.76
C SER A 75 -3.29 22.46 10.90
N MET A 76 -2.39 22.14 11.85
CA MET A 76 -1.98 23.05 12.92
C MET A 76 -1.31 24.32 12.41
N SER A 77 -0.42 24.20 11.41
CA SER A 77 0.24 25.37 10.78
C SER A 77 -0.78 26.29 10.12
N SER A 78 -1.77 25.75 9.42
CA SER A 78 -2.87 26.52 8.81
C SER A 78 -3.73 27.20 9.87
N PHE A 79 -4.09 26.47 10.91
CA PHE A 79 -4.82 27.00 12.06
C PHE A 79 -4.10 28.17 12.74
N LEU A 80 -2.79 28.06 12.98
CA LEU A 80 -2.00 29.14 13.55
C LEU A 80 -1.92 30.39 12.63
N GLN A 81 -1.91 30.16 11.32
CA GLN A 81 -1.90 31.27 10.37
C GLN A 81 -3.19 32.09 10.45
N SER A 82 -4.34 31.46 10.63
CA SER A 82 -5.61 32.16 10.79
C SER A 82 -5.70 33.00 12.07
N ARG A 83 -4.92 32.63 13.11
CA ARG A 83 -4.92 33.29 14.43
C ARG A 83 -3.80 34.31 14.64
N LYS A 84 -2.99 34.59 13.63
CA LYS A 84 -1.87 35.55 13.76
C LYS A 84 -2.29 36.92 14.32
N LYS A 85 -3.44 37.45 13.87
CA LYS A 85 -3.95 38.72 14.32
C LYS A 85 -4.36 38.73 15.81
N GLU A 86 -4.95 37.61 16.27
CA GLU A 86 -5.31 37.42 17.69
C GLU A 86 -4.05 37.41 18.56
N PHE A 87 -2.99 36.70 18.16
CA PHE A 87 -1.73 36.69 18.88
C PHE A 87 -1.09 38.10 18.94
N GLY A 88 -1.15 38.83 17.83
CA GLY A 88 -0.68 40.21 17.78
C GLY A 88 -1.44 41.12 18.79
N LEU A 89 -2.78 41.01 18.87
CA LEU A 89 -3.60 41.77 19.82
C LEU A 89 -3.30 41.39 21.28
N LEU A 90 -3.13 40.10 21.59
CA LEU A 90 -2.74 39.65 22.92
C LEU A 90 -1.38 40.20 23.36
N MET A 91 -0.42 40.30 22.42
CA MET A 91 0.88 40.91 22.71
C MET A 91 0.79 42.42 22.96
N ILE A 92 -0.08 43.13 22.23
CA ILE A 92 -0.36 44.55 22.50
C ILE A 92 -0.97 44.75 23.90
N GLN A 93 -1.79 43.80 24.35
CA GLN A 93 -2.38 43.78 25.69
C GLN A 93 -1.37 43.36 26.79
N GLY A 94 -0.08 43.15 26.44
CA GLY A 94 0.96 42.85 27.40
C GLY A 94 1.28 41.36 27.61
N MET A 95 0.68 40.46 26.82
CA MET A 95 1.02 39.03 26.88
C MET A 95 2.41 38.79 26.34
N SER A 96 3.26 38.08 27.10
CA SER A 96 4.58 37.69 26.63
C SER A 96 4.55 36.56 25.60
N MET A 97 5.55 36.46 24.74
CA MET A 97 5.66 35.38 23.76
C MET A 97 5.73 34.00 24.44
N ARG A 98 6.27 33.90 25.67
CA ARG A 98 6.26 32.66 26.45
C ARG A 98 4.83 32.22 26.82
N GLN A 99 4.00 33.16 27.21
CA GLN A 99 2.62 32.92 27.58
C GLN A 99 1.78 32.51 26.35
N ILE A 100 2.00 33.15 25.19
CA ILE A 100 1.32 32.76 23.94
C ILE A 100 1.71 31.33 23.54
N ARG A 101 3.00 30.98 23.59
CA ARG A 101 3.46 29.61 23.30
C ARG A 101 2.86 28.57 24.25
N SER A 102 2.86 28.88 25.54
CA SER A 102 2.25 27.98 26.53
C SER A 102 0.73 27.82 26.33
N MET A 103 0.06 28.89 25.91
CA MET A 103 -1.37 28.85 25.54
C MET A 103 -1.60 27.94 24.35
N VAL A 104 -0.85 28.14 23.26
CA VAL A 104 -0.96 27.31 22.03
C VAL A 104 -0.63 25.86 22.33
N PHE A 105 0.39 25.60 23.17
CA PHE A 105 0.72 24.24 23.60
C PHE A 105 -0.43 23.57 24.32
N LEU A 106 -1.02 24.24 25.31
CA LEU A 106 -2.16 23.71 26.07
C LEU A 106 -3.41 23.50 25.19
N GLU A 107 -3.72 24.46 24.33
CA GLU A 107 -4.82 24.35 23.37
C GLU A 107 -4.64 23.15 22.46
N ASN A 108 -3.43 22.96 21.90
CA ASN A 108 -3.14 21.83 21.01
C ASN A 108 -3.22 20.49 21.73
N MET A 109 -2.73 20.39 22.96
CA MET A 109 -2.85 19.16 23.77
C MET A 109 -4.31 18.83 24.11
N LEU A 110 -5.11 19.83 24.42
CA LEU A 110 -6.55 19.64 24.67
C LEU A 110 -7.29 19.16 23.41
N ILE A 111 -7.04 19.81 22.28
CA ILE A 111 -7.64 19.43 21.00
C ILE A 111 -7.17 18.02 20.63
N GLY A 112 -5.88 17.72 20.79
CA GLY A 112 -5.31 16.41 20.51
C GLY A 112 -5.95 15.29 21.34
N LEU A 113 -6.13 15.53 22.65
CA LEU A 113 -6.79 14.56 23.53
C LEU A 113 -8.24 14.28 23.08
N PHE A 114 -9.05 15.34 22.87
CA PHE A 114 -10.44 15.16 22.47
C PHE A 114 -10.56 14.61 21.02
N ALA A 115 -9.68 15.00 20.13
CA ALA A 115 -9.62 14.46 18.76
C ALA A 115 -9.26 12.98 18.76
N THR A 116 -8.34 12.57 19.64
CA THR A 116 -7.95 11.15 19.78
C THR A 116 -9.10 10.32 20.32
N LEU A 117 -9.75 10.77 21.40
CA LEU A 117 -10.91 10.06 21.97
C LEU A 117 -12.08 10.01 20.97
N GLY A 118 -12.39 11.12 20.31
CA GLY A 118 -13.42 11.19 19.28
C GLY A 118 -13.10 10.33 18.05
N GLY A 119 -11.84 10.32 17.63
CA GLY A 119 -11.35 9.52 16.51
C GLY A 119 -11.44 8.02 16.78
N ILE A 120 -11.06 7.58 17.98
CA ILE A 120 -11.25 6.20 18.43
C ILE A 120 -12.73 5.82 18.44
N GLY A 121 -13.59 6.67 19.01
CA GLY A 121 -15.05 6.43 19.04
C GLY A 121 -15.66 6.31 17.65
N LEU A 122 -15.34 7.22 16.74
CA LEU A 122 -15.80 7.15 15.35
C LEU A 122 -15.19 5.94 14.63
N GLY A 123 -13.91 5.65 14.86
CA GLY A 123 -13.23 4.51 14.24
C GLY A 123 -13.84 3.17 14.62
N LEU A 124 -14.36 3.01 15.85
CA LEU A 124 -15.13 1.82 16.24
C LEU A 124 -16.40 1.65 15.40
N VAL A 125 -17.12 2.75 15.13
CA VAL A 125 -18.32 2.72 14.29
C VAL A 125 -17.97 2.37 12.85
N PHE A 126 -16.93 3.00 12.30
CA PHE A 126 -16.46 2.73 10.93
C PHE A 126 -15.92 1.30 10.77
N ALA A 127 -15.14 0.82 11.74
CA ALA A 127 -14.61 -0.55 11.71
C ALA A 127 -15.73 -1.59 11.70
N LYS A 128 -16.78 -1.39 12.52
CA LYS A 128 -17.96 -2.27 12.48
C LYS A 128 -18.64 -2.25 11.10
N GLY A 129 -18.78 -1.06 10.51
CA GLY A 129 -19.34 -0.93 9.16
C GLY A 129 -18.52 -1.64 8.09
N ILE A 130 -17.18 -1.55 8.17
CA ILE A 130 -16.28 -2.23 7.23
C ILE A 130 -16.30 -3.75 7.44
N LEU A 131 -16.35 -4.25 8.69
CA LEU A 131 -16.47 -5.67 8.97
C LEU A 131 -17.75 -6.24 8.36
N LEU A 132 -18.91 -5.59 8.55
CA LEU A 132 -20.18 -6.00 7.94
C LEU A 132 -20.13 -6.01 6.40
N LEU A 133 -19.42 -5.07 5.80
CA LEU A 133 -19.21 -5.07 4.35
C LEU A 133 -18.27 -6.20 3.91
N ALA A 134 -17.22 -6.47 4.68
CA ALA A 134 -16.26 -7.54 4.39
C ALA A 134 -16.89 -8.93 4.47
N GLU A 135 -17.72 -9.20 5.46
CA GLU A 135 -18.49 -10.44 5.59
C GLU A 135 -19.32 -10.73 4.33
N ASN A 136 -20.03 -9.71 3.82
CA ASN A 136 -20.86 -9.84 2.63
C ASN A 136 -20.06 -10.02 1.32
N VAL A 137 -18.83 -9.49 1.25
CA VAL A 137 -18.00 -9.52 0.03
C VAL A 137 -17.09 -10.75 -0.01
N LEU A 138 -16.60 -11.20 1.14
CA LEU A 138 -15.61 -12.28 1.22
C LEU A 138 -16.25 -13.67 1.39
N ILE A 139 -17.59 -13.75 1.57
CA ILE A 139 -18.33 -15.02 1.78
C ILE A 139 -17.63 -15.86 2.87
N ILE A 140 -17.25 -15.22 3.97
CA ILE A 140 -16.62 -15.91 5.10
C ILE A 140 -17.73 -16.58 5.90
N GLU A 141 -17.71 -17.91 6.00
CA GLU A 141 -18.70 -18.71 6.75
C GLU A 141 -18.66 -18.46 8.26
N SER A 142 -17.57 -17.91 8.81
CA SER A 142 -17.48 -17.50 10.20
C SER A 142 -17.85 -16.03 10.34
N GLU A 143 -18.87 -15.71 11.16
CA GLU A 143 -19.15 -14.33 11.54
C GLU A 143 -17.89 -13.71 12.13
N LEU A 144 -17.37 -12.66 11.48
CA LEU A 144 -16.27 -11.85 12.02
C LEU A 144 -16.76 -11.13 13.28
N ASN A 145 -16.65 -11.81 14.42
CA ASN A 145 -17.14 -11.29 15.68
C ASN A 145 -16.50 -9.95 16.03
N PHE A 146 -17.34 -8.93 16.27
CA PHE A 146 -16.87 -7.65 16.75
C PHE A 146 -16.20 -7.81 18.12
N TYR A 147 -14.89 -7.66 18.16
CA TYR A 147 -14.12 -7.66 19.39
C TYR A 147 -13.83 -6.24 19.88
N ILE A 148 -13.62 -6.07 21.19
CA ILE A 148 -13.19 -4.78 21.73
C ILE A 148 -11.67 -4.67 21.54
N PRO A 149 -11.18 -3.81 20.62
CA PRO A 149 -9.77 -3.75 20.24
C PRO A 149 -8.95 -2.95 21.27
N PHE A 150 -8.84 -3.46 22.48
CA PHE A 150 -8.15 -2.76 23.56
C PHE A 150 -6.69 -2.42 23.22
N GLN A 151 -5.98 -3.33 22.57
CA GLN A 151 -4.59 -3.12 22.16
C GLN A 151 -4.47 -2.01 21.10
N ALA A 152 -5.32 -2.04 20.07
CA ALA A 152 -5.38 -1.01 19.04
C ALA A 152 -5.77 0.36 19.63
N ALA A 153 -6.73 0.40 20.58
CA ALA A 153 -7.15 1.62 21.25
C ALA A 153 -6.04 2.22 22.11
N LEU A 154 -5.35 1.39 22.89
CA LEU A 154 -4.23 1.83 23.72
C LEU A 154 -3.06 2.32 22.87
N LEU A 155 -2.68 1.58 21.82
CA LEU A 155 -1.65 1.98 20.88
C LEU A 155 -1.98 3.33 20.24
N THR A 156 -3.19 3.49 19.74
CA THR A 156 -3.65 4.74 19.11
C THR A 156 -3.62 5.90 20.11
N LEU A 157 -4.15 5.69 21.31
CA LEU A 157 -4.16 6.73 22.35
C LEU A 157 -2.76 7.21 22.68
N VAL A 158 -1.84 6.29 22.98
CA VAL A 158 -0.46 6.62 23.37
C VAL A 158 0.27 7.28 22.19
N SER A 159 0.20 6.69 21.02
CA SER A 159 0.90 7.18 19.82
C SER A 159 0.44 8.59 19.43
N PHE A 160 -0.86 8.86 19.43
CA PHE A 160 -1.36 10.19 19.06
C PHE A 160 -1.17 11.24 20.14
N ILE A 161 -1.24 10.90 21.43
CA ILE A 161 -0.88 11.84 22.50
C ILE A 161 0.59 12.25 22.37
N LEU A 162 1.49 11.29 22.11
CA LEU A 162 2.91 11.59 21.83
C LEU A 162 3.07 12.46 20.57
N LEU A 163 2.35 12.13 19.51
CA LEU A 163 2.37 12.90 18.26
C LEU A 163 1.94 14.36 18.48
N PHE A 164 0.83 14.59 19.17
CA PHE A 164 0.37 15.94 19.51
C PHE A 164 1.33 16.67 20.43
N PHE A 165 1.98 15.97 21.34
CA PHE A 165 3.02 16.51 22.20
C PHE A 165 4.22 17.01 21.39
N PHE A 166 4.75 16.19 20.48
CA PHE A 166 5.87 16.57 19.61
C PHE A 166 5.48 17.74 18.69
N ILE A 167 4.30 17.70 18.09
CA ILE A 167 3.80 18.81 17.27
C ILE A 167 3.70 20.10 18.10
N SER A 168 3.20 20.03 19.35
CA SER A 168 3.09 21.19 20.23
C SER A 168 4.44 21.80 20.55
N ILE A 169 5.46 20.99 20.80
CA ILE A 169 6.84 21.44 21.02
C ILE A 169 7.38 22.10 19.75
N PHE A 170 7.26 21.44 18.61
CA PHE A 170 7.76 21.94 17.32
C PHE A 170 7.13 23.28 16.97
N VAL A 171 5.82 23.40 17.09
CA VAL A 171 5.07 24.64 16.84
C VAL A 171 5.49 25.73 17.82
N SER A 172 5.65 25.40 19.10
CA SER A 172 6.13 26.35 20.11
C SER A 172 7.55 26.86 19.78
N TYR A 173 8.40 26.02 19.21
CA TYR A 173 9.74 26.42 18.75
C TYR A 173 9.64 27.35 17.53
N VAL A 174 8.83 27.02 16.55
CA VAL A 174 8.62 27.87 15.35
C VAL A 174 8.05 29.23 15.71
N LEU A 175 7.12 29.32 16.67
CA LEU A 175 6.58 30.59 17.14
C LEU A 175 7.63 31.46 17.86
N ARG A 176 8.69 30.88 18.42
CA ARG A 176 9.76 31.63 19.11
C ARG A 176 10.46 32.64 18.20
N SER A 177 10.62 32.32 16.92
CA SER A 177 11.34 33.15 15.94
C SER A 177 10.49 34.28 15.34
N ARG A 178 9.19 34.37 15.64
CA ARG A 178 8.28 35.36 15.05
C ARG A 178 8.33 36.69 15.83
N LYS A 179 8.54 37.79 15.11
CA LYS A 179 8.47 39.15 15.69
C LYS A 179 7.02 39.62 15.70
N LEU A 180 6.66 40.45 16.69
CA LEU A 180 5.33 41.08 16.83
C LEU A 180 4.89 41.76 15.52
N ILE A 181 5.78 42.47 14.87
CA ILE A 181 5.48 43.22 13.63
C ILE A 181 5.12 42.29 12.46
N ASP A 182 5.68 41.06 12.45
CA ASP A 182 5.36 40.06 11.42
C ASP A 182 4.01 39.40 11.66
N LEU A 183 3.55 39.35 12.90
CA LEU A 183 2.22 38.86 13.27
C LEU A 183 1.12 39.85 12.90
N ILE A 184 1.38 41.18 13.11
CA ILE A 184 0.42 42.25 12.83
C ILE A 184 0.37 42.60 11.34
N LYS A 185 1.54 42.70 10.68
CA LYS A 185 1.65 43.12 9.27
C LYS A 185 1.62 41.94 8.27
N GLY A 186 1.46 40.71 8.74
CA GLY A 186 1.62 39.51 7.91
C GLY A 186 0.80 39.48 6.62
N ASP A 187 -0.39 40.12 6.62
CA ASP A 187 -1.26 40.16 5.44
C ASP A 187 -1.01 41.34 4.50
N LYS A 188 -0.24 42.36 4.92
CA LYS A 188 -0.03 43.58 4.16
C LYS A 188 1.34 43.73 3.50
N LYS A 189 2.30 42.83 3.79
CA LYS A 189 3.56 42.81 3.04
C LYS A 189 3.29 42.30 1.65
N SER A 190 3.34 43.19 0.64
CA SER A 190 3.45 42.78 -0.76
C SER A 190 4.65 41.87 -0.90
N LYS A 191 4.39 40.60 -0.99
CA LYS A 191 5.42 39.60 -1.28
C LYS A 191 5.66 39.70 -2.78
N GLY A 192 6.65 40.46 -3.22
CA GLY A 192 7.00 40.66 -4.64
C GLY A 192 6.80 39.40 -5.50
N GLU A 193 6.91 39.48 -6.80
CA GLU A 193 6.72 38.34 -7.68
C GLU A 193 7.58 37.14 -7.30
N PRO A 194 7.05 35.90 -7.34
CA PRO A 194 7.84 34.71 -7.02
C PRO A 194 9.02 34.59 -7.99
N LYS A 195 10.22 34.37 -7.45
CA LYS A 195 11.42 34.14 -8.25
C LYS A 195 11.61 32.65 -8.47
N ALA A 196 11.71 32.21 -9.71
CA ALA A 196 12.09 30.87 -10.09
C ALA A 196 13.52 30.87 -10.63
N ASN A 197 14.33 29.91 -10.22
CA ASN A 197 15.69 29.73 -10.73
C ASN A 197 15.65 28.66 -11.82
N PHE A 198 16.21 28.95 -12.98
CA PHE A 198 16.26 28.05 -14.13
C PHE A 198 16.94 26.70 -13.77
N PHE A 199 18.07 26.75 -13.06
CA PHE A 199 18.77 25.53 -12.68
C PHE A 199 17.93 24.62 -11.74
N ILE A 200 17.25 25.21 -10.76
CA ILE A 200 16.39 24.44 -9.84
C ILE A 200 15.17 23.89 -10.58
N THR A 201 14.66 24.62 -11.58
CA THR A 201 13.58 24.16 -12.45
C THR A 201 14.02 22.95 -13.31
N LEU A 202 15.24 23.01 -13.84
CA LEU A 202 15.81 21.88 -14.58
C LEU A 202 16.00 20.66 -13.70
N VAL A 203 16.51 20.85 -12.47
CA VAL A 203 16.64 19.78 -11.47
C VAL A 203 15.27 19.14 -11.17
N ALA A 204 14.20 19.91 -11.04
CA ALA A 204 12.87 19.37 -10.83
C ALA A 204 12.43 18.43 -11.97
N ILE A 205 12.66 18.84 -13.23
CA ILE A 205 12.32 18.03 -14.40
C ILE A 205 13.15 16.73 -14.44
N VAL A 206 14.45 16.84 -14.17
CA VAL A 206 15.37 15.69 -14.18
C VAL A 206 14.99 14.70 -13.06
N LEU A 207 14.72 15.18 -11.85
CA LEU A 207 14.34 14.31 -10.74
C LEU A 207 13.02 13.56 -11.02
N LEU A 208 12.01 14.27 -11.52
CA LEU A 208 10.73 13.61 -11.86
C LEU A 208 10.90 12.66 -13.04
N GLY A 209 11.61 13.08 -14.09
CA GLY A 209 11.88 12.22 -15.26
C GLY A 209 12.64 10.96 -14.87
N ALA A 210 13.74 11.10 -14.11
CA ALA A 210 14.53 9.95 -13.65
C ALA A 210 13.71 9.05 -12.71
N GLY A 211 12.97 9.64 -11.74
CA GLY A 211 12.14 8.87 -10.82
C GLY A 211 11.08 8.02 -11.52
N TYR A 212 10.34 8.60 -12.47
CA TYR A 212 9.34 7.87 -13.24
C TYR A 212 9.95 6.85 -14.20
N THR A 213 11.08 7.17 -14.85
CA THR A 213 11.76 6.22 -15.75
C THR A 213 12.23 4.98 -14.97
N VAL A 214 12.88 5.18 -13.82
CA VAL A 214 13.33 4.06 -12.96
C VAL A 214 12.12 3.24 -12.47
N ALA A 215 11.02 3.90 -12.08
CA ALA A 215 9.80 3.20 -11.65
C ALA A 215 9.17 2.34 -12.75
N LEU A 216 9.23 2.79 -14.02
CA LEU A 216 8.68 2.05 -15.16
C LEU A 216 9.58 0.92 -15.65
N MET A 217 10.89 1.02 -15.41
CA MET A 217 11.87 0.02 -15.85
C MET A 217 12.18 -1.04 -14.77
N ALA A 218 11.71 -0.83 -13.54
CA ALA A 218 11.96 -1.77 -12.46
C ALA A 218 11.00 -2.96 -12.56
N GLU A 219 11.55 -4.18 -12.57
CA GLU A 219 10.80 -5.44 -12.62
C GLU A 219 11.27 -6.38 -11.51
N GLY A 220 10.38 -7.27 -11.07
CA GLY A 220 10.69 -8.30 -10.09
C GLY A 220 11.24 -7.74 -8.77
N ILE A 221 12.31 -8.34 -8.26
CA ILE A 221 12.96 -7.97 -6.98
C ILE A 221 13.54 -6.55 -7.03
N ALA A 222 13.93 -6.05 -8.21
CA ALA A 222 14.47 -4.69 -8.36
C ALA A 222 13.46 -3.62 -7.92
N VAL A 223 12.15 -3.86 -8.04
CA VAL A 223 11.10 -2.95 -7.57
C VAL A 223 11.27 -2.64 -6.09
N ILE A 224 11.52 -3.66 -5.26
CA ILE A 224 11.68 -3.50 -3.80
C ILE A 224 12.91 -2.64 -3.49
N MET A 225 14.03 -2.87 -4.18
CA MET A 225 15.27 -2.14 -3.96
C MET A 225 15.19 -0.67 -4.36
N VAL A 226 14.50 -0.36 -5.48
CA VAL A 226 14.41 1.02 -6.00
C VAL A 226 13.24 1.80 -5.42
N MET A 227 12.27 1.15 -4.78
CA MET A 227 11.04 1.78 -4.30
C MET A 227 11.32 2.98 -3.39
N LEU A 228 12.13 2.80 -2.35
CA LEU A 228 12.41 3.88 -1.39
C LEU A 228 13.21 5.04 -2.00
N PRO A 229 14.30 4.82 -2.76
CA PRO A 229 14.99 5.88 -3.49
C PRO A 229 14.09 6.64 -4.46
N VAL A 230 13.28 5.95 -5.25
CA VAL A 230 12.34 6.56 -6.21
C VAL A 230 11.33 7.44 -5.50
N VAL A 231 10.72 6.95 -4.41
CA VAL A 231 9.76 7.74 -3.63
C VAL A 231 10.38 9.03 -3.13
N ILE A 232 11.60 8.99 -2.57
CA ILE A 232 12.31 10.19 -2.08
C ILE A 232 12.56 11.18 -3.24
N VAL A 233 13.07 10.70 -4.37
CA VAL A 233 13.36 11.52 -5.54
C VAL A 233 12.12 12.19 -6.10
N VAL A 234 11.02 11.44 -6.22
CA VAL A 234 9.72 11.95 -6.70
C VAL A 234 9.12 12.97 -5.72
N ILE A 235 9.22 12.76 -4.41
CA ILE A 235 8.77 13.72 -3.41
C ILE A 235 9.51 15.05 -3.56
N ILE A 236 10.84 15.01 -3.65
CA ILE A 236 11.67 16.22 -3.83
C ILE A 236 11.34 16.88 -5.17
N GLY A 237 11.25 16.11 -6.25
CA GLY A 237 10.88 16.59 -7.57
C GLY A 237 9.51 17.26 -7.60
N THR A 238 8.51 16.68 -6.95
CA THR A 238 7.15 17.23 -6.82
C THR A 238 7.14 18.53 -6.00
N TYR A 239 7.91 18.61 -4.93
CA TYR A 239 8.08 19.86 -4.19
C TYR A 239 8.65 20.98 -5.07
N LEU A 240 9.70 20.67 -5.84
CA LEU A 240 10.32 21.62 -6.76
C LEU A 240 9.41 21.97 -7.94
N LEU A 241 8.57 21.04 -8.40
CA LEU A 241 7.55 21.29 -9.42
C LEU A 241 6.61 22.41 -8.98
N PHE A 242 6.05 22.32 -7.80
CA PHE A 242 5.10 23.34 -7.32
C PHE A 242 5.80 24.65 -6.96
N THR A 243 7.01 24.63 -6.41
CA THR A 243 7.69 25.82 -5.92
C THR A 243 8.52 26.55 -6.99
N GLN A 244 9.08 25.84 -7.96
CA GLN A 244 9.98 26.39 -8.97
C GLN A 244 9.46 26.25 -10.41
N LEU A 245 9.15 25.00 -10.85
CA LEU A 245 8.76 24.75 -12.23
C LEU A 245 7.45 25.46 -12.58
N SER A 246 6.42 25.36 -11.74
CA SER A 246 5.14 26.05 -11.99
C SER A 246 5.28 27.55 -12.05
N VAL A 247 6.11 28.13 -11.16
CA VAL A 247 6.41 29.57 -11.16
C VAL A 247 7.17 29.98 -12.42
N TYR A 248 8.16 29.16 -12.84
CA TYR A 248 8.93 29.40 -14.06
C TYR A 248 8.06 29.41 -15.30
N VAL A 249 7.20 28.40 -15.45
CA VAL A 249 6.26 28.28 -16.59
C VAL A 249 5.34 29.49 -16.64
N ILE A 250 4.72 29.88 -15.53
CA ILE A 250 3.81 31.03 -15.47
C ILE A 250 4.55 32.30 -15.85
N ARG A 251 5.79 32.51 -15.40
CA ARG A 251 6.60 33.67 -15.77
C ARG A 251 6.95 33.68 -17.27
N GLN A 252 7.24 32.52 -17.83
CA GLN A 252 7.54 32.41 -19.27
C GLN A 252 6.31 32.71 -20.14
N LEU A 253 5.13 32.24 -19.73
CA LEU A 253 3.85 32.57 -20.38
C LEU A 253 3.52 34.06 -20.26
N LYS A 254 3.83 34.70 -19.14
CA LYS A 254 3.67 36.17 -18.97
C LYS A 254 4.60 36.97 -19.88
N LYS A 255 5.81 36.47 -20.23
CA LYS A 255 6.73 37.14 -21.12
C LYS A 255 6.28 37.14 -22.58
N ASN A 256 5.46 36.20 -22.98
CA ASN A 256 4.88 36.17 -24.32
C ASN A 256 3.72 37.18 -24.39
N GLU A 257 4.02 38.39 -24.87
CA GLU A 257 3.06 39.51 -24.90
C GLU A 257 1.81 39.15 -25.68
N THR A 258 1.94 38.51 -26.85
CA THR A 258 0.81 38.11 -27.71
C THR A 258 -0.15 37.17 -26.99
N PHE A 259 0.37 36.24 -26.20
CA PHE A 259 -0.43 35.29 -25.41
C PHE A 259 -1.00 35.94 -24.14
N PHE A 260 -0.19 36.74 -23.45
CA PHE A 260 -0.57 37.39 -22.19
C PHE A 260 -1.72 38.39 -22.36
N TRP A 261 -1.65 39.25 -23.40
CA TRP A 261 -2.68 40.24 -23.64
C TRP A 261 -3.96 39.70 -24.32
N ARG A 262 -4.03 38.39 -24.59
CA ARG A 262 -5.17 37.78 -25.25
C ARG A 262 -6.32 37.57 -24.25
N LYS A 263 -7.45 38.29 -24.49
CA LYS A 263 -8.70 38.15 -23.71
C LYS A 263 -8.45 38.23 -22.17
N THR A 264 -8.84 37.16 -21.43
CA THR A 264 -8.78 37.06 -19.96
C THR A 264 -7.43 36.57 -19.43
N ASN A 265 -6.47 36.23 -20.31
CA ASN A 265 -5.18 35.65 -19.92
C ASN A 265 -4.39 36.57 -18.97
N MET A 266 -4.43 37.87 -19.17
CA MET A 266 -3.76 38.85 -18.31
C MET A 266 -4.23 38.72 -16.84
N ILE A 267 -5.54 38.64 -16.62
CA ILE A 267 -6.12 38.53 -15.29
C ILE A 267 -5.80 37.15 -14.72
N LEU A 268 -5.97 36.08 -15.52
CA LEU A 268 -5.73 34.72 -15.11
C LEU A 268 -4.27 34.49 -14.67
N PHE A 269 -3.29 34.83 -15.52
CA PHE A 269 -1.88 34.61 -15.19
C PHE A 269 -1.33 35.55 -14.12
N SER A 270 -1.91 36.74 -13.96
CA SER A 270 -1.56 37.64 -12.88
C SER A 270 -2.08 37.11 -11.53
N ASP A 271 -3.32 36.65 -11.46
CA ASP A 271 -3.93 36.06 -10.27
C ASP A 271 -3.23 34.74 -9.92
N LEU A 272 -2.99 33.86 -10.91
CA LEU A 272 -2.30 32.59 -10.72
C LEU A 272 -0.86 32.77 -10.23
N SER A 273 -0.11 33.72 -10.79
CA SER A 273 1.26 34.06 -10.34
C SER A 273 1.29 34.49 -8.88
N PHE A 274 0.27 35.27 -8.45
CA PHE A 274 0.19 35.72 -7.06
C PHE A 274 -0.19 34.57 -6.11
N ARG A 275 -1.19 33.76 -6.48
CA ARG A 275 -1.66 32.62 -5.69
C ARG A 275 -0.62 31.50 -5.57
N MET A 276 0.13 31.22 -6.64
CA MET A 276 1.18 30.18 -6.63
C MET A 276 2.22 30.44 -5.55
N LYS A 277 2.61 31.68 -5.32
CA LYS A 277 3.59 32.01 -4.28
C LYS A 277 3.12 31.64 -2.87
N ASP A 278 1.85 31.88 -2.57
CA ASP A 278 1.30 31.63 -1.24
C ASP A 278 0.82 30.18 -1.08
N ASN A 279 0.35 29.57 -2.14
CA ASN A 279 -0.29 28.26 -2.12
C ASN A 279 0.57 27.11 -2.66
N ALA A 280 1.77 27.36 -3.21
CA ALA A 280 2.62 26.29 -3.75
C ALA A 280 2.87 25.17 -2.73
N ARG A 281 3.09 25.52 -1.48
CA ARG A 281 3.26 24.58 -0.38
C ARG A 281 1.98 23.79 -0.08
N THR A 282 0.84 24.47 -0.14
CA THR A 282 -0.49 23.84 0.03
C THR A 282 -0.79 22.87 -1.11
N PHE A 283 -0.53 23.26 -2.36
CA PHE A 283 -0.70 22.39 -3.52
C PHE A 283 0.20 21.16 -3.44
N PHE A 284 1.47 21.35 -3.04
CA PHE A 284 2.37 20.22 -2.79
C PHE A 284 1.82 19.27 -1.72
N MET A 285 1.38 19.79 -0.58
CA MET A 285 0.82 18.97 0.51
C MET A 285 -0.43 18.21 0.06
N VAL A 286 -1.36 18.88 -0.63
CA VAL A 286 -2.57 18.24 -1.17
C VAL A 286 -2.20 17.16 -2.19
N ALA A 287 -1.26 17.44 -3.11
CA ALA A 287 -0.79 16.47 -4.08
C ALA A 287 -0.17 15.25 -3.37
N MET A 288 0.67 15.46 -2.35
CA MET A 288 1.29 14.38 -1.58
C MET A 288 0.24 13.52 -0.86
N VAL A 289 -0.73 14.17 -0.18
CA VAL A 289 -1.82 13.46 0.50
C VAL A 289 -2.62 12.61 -0.48
N SER A 290 -3.01 13.20 -1.60
CA SER A 290 -3.78 12.50 -2.63
C SER A 290 -2.96 11.35 -3.25
N THR A 291 -1.68 11.57 -3.54
CA THR A 291 -0.81 10.53 -4.11
C THR A 291 -0.67 9.35 -3.14
N VAL A 292 -0.44 9.60 -1.85
CA VAL A 292 -0.34 8.52 -0.85
C VAL A 292 -1.65 7.75 -0.74
N ALA A 293 -2.80 8.45 -0.72
CA ALA A 293 -4.11 7.81 -0.66
C ALA A 293 -4.36 6.92 -1.90
N PHE A 294 -4.11 7.44 -3.10
CA PHE A 294 -4.24 6.66 -4.34
C PHE A 294 -3.23 5.52 -4.44
N SER A 295 -2.00 5.73 -3.98
CA SER A 295 -0.99 4.68 -3.94
C SER A 295 -1.40 3.55 -2.98
N ALA A 296 -1.94 3.87 -1.81
CA ALA A 296 -2.42 2.88 -0.87
C ALA A 296 -3.56 2.04 -1.47
N ILE A 297 -4.56 2.69 -2.09
CA ILE A 297 -5.66 2.00 -2.77
C ILE A 297 -5.12 1.14 -3.94
N GLY A 298 -4.23 1.70 -4.76
CA GLY A 298 -3.61 1.01 -5.89
C GLY A 298 -2.79 -0.21 -5.46
N THR A 299 -2.05 -0.09 -4.35
CA THR A 299 -1.27 -1.20 -3.79
C THR A 299 -2.19 -2.32 -3.28
N LEU A 300 -3.25 -1.98 -2.55
CA LEU A 300 -4.23 -2.97 -2.08
C LEU A 300 -4.90 -3.70 -3.24
N TYR A 301 -5.35 -2.96 -4.25
CA TYR A 301 -5.96 -3.55 -5.44
C TYR A 301 -4.96 -4.41 -6.23
N GLY A 302 -3.73 -3.90 -6.42
CA GLY A 302 -2.65 -4.64 -7.06
C GLY A 302 -2.31 -5.93 -6.32
N PHE A 303 -2.22 -5.87 -5.00
CA PHE A 303 -1.95 -7.04 -4.15
C PHE A 303 -3.09 -8.08 -4.26
N GLN A 304 -4.35 -7.64 -4.17
CA GLN A 304 -5.50 -8.51 -4.40
C GLN A 304 -5.44 -9.18 -5.78
N THR A 305 -5.11 -8.43 -6.82
CA THR A 305 -4.99 -8.94 -8.19
C THR A 305 -3.87 -9.98 -8.30
N VAL A 306 -2.71 -9.69 -7.71
CA VAL A 306 -1.55 -10.62 -7.71
C VAL A 306 -1.87 -11.90 -6.95
N ILE A 307 -2.50 -11.81 -5.76
CA ILE A 307 -2.92 -13.00 -5.01
C ILE A 307 -3.94 -13.81 -5.82
N THR A 308 -4.97 -13.15 -6.36
CA THR A 308 -6.02 -13.85 -7.12
C THR A 308 -5.48 -14.47 -8.39
N ALA A 309 -4.64 -13.73 -9.14
CA ALA A 309 -3.98 -14.26 -10.33
C ALA A 309 -3.00 -15.37 -9.97
N GLY A 310 -2.16 -15.15 -8.93
CA GLY A 310 -1.22 -16.16 -8.44
C GLY A 310 -1.93 -17.43 -7.96
N ALA A 311 -3.02 -17.31 -7.21
CA ALA A 311 -3.81 -18.47 -6.79
C ALA A 311 -4.37 -19.26 -7.98
N LYS A 312 -4.86 -18.57 -9.01
CA LYS A 312 -5.34 -19.21 -10.25
C LYS A 312 -4.22 -19.83 -11.06
N THR A 313 -3.05 -19.21 -11.10
CA THR A 313 -1.89 -19.76 -11.80
C THR A 313 -1.32 -20.97 -11.06
N THR A 314 -1.26 -20.90 -9.72
CA THR A 314 -0.74 -21.98 -8.88
C THR A 314 -1.72 -23.16 -8.79
N ASN A 315 -3.03 -22.86 -8.78
CA ASN A 315 -4.10 -23.86 -8.72
C ASN A 315 -5.04 -23.63 -9.90
N PRO A 316 -4.73 -24.11 -11.11
CA PRO A 316 -5.55 -23.88 -12.28
C PRO A 316 -6.87 -24.65 -12.23
N ASN A 317 -6.92 -25.73 -11.47
CA ASN A 317 -8.13 -26.52 -11.25
C ASN A 317 -9.01 -25.89 -10.14
N THR A 318 -10.34 -25.99 -10.29
CA THR A 318 -11.29 -25.52 -9.28
C THR A 318 -11.12 -26.30 -7.97
N PHE A 319 -10.92 -27.62 -8.07
CA PHE A 319 -10.63 -28.51 -6.95
C PHE A 319 -9.57 -29.51 -7.35
N THR A 320 -8.63 -29.76 -6.42
CA THR A 320 -7.68 -30.84 -6.51
C THR A 320 -7.78 -31.67 -5.24
N TYR A 321 -8.12 -32.93 -5.40
CA TYR A 321 -8.25 -33.90 -4.32
C TYR A 321 -7.13 -34.95 -4.44
N ARG A 322 -6.47 -35.30 -3.35
CA ARG A 322 -5.46 -36.37 -3.27
C ARG A 322 -5.93 -37.41 -2.27
N ALA A 323 -6.16 -38.63 -2.73
CA ALA A 323 -6.45 -39.77 -1.88
C ALA A 323 -5.15 -40.55 -1.58
N TYR A 324 -5.03 -41.01 -0.35
CA TYR A 324 -3.99 -41.95 0.06
C TYR A 324 -4.60 -43.32 0.38
N ASP A 325 -5.87 -43.33 0.83
CA ASP A 325 -6.68 -44.50 1.14
C ASP A 325 -8.12 -44.20 0.79
N HIS A 326 -8.95 -45.24 0.54
CA HIS A 326 -10.40 -45.13 0.28
C HIS A 326 -10.81 -44.37 -0.99
N GLU A 327 -9.95 -44.32 -2.01
CA GLU A 327 -10.14 -43.57 -3.25
C GLU A 327 -11.53 -43.80 -3.91
N GLU A 328 -11.95 -45.07 -4.05
CA GLU A 328 -13.22 -45.40 -4.69
C GLU A 328 -14.46 -44.85 -3.94
N GLN A 329 -14.41 -44.85 -2.60
CA GLN A 329 -15.49 -44.33 -1.78
C GLN A 329 -15.59 -42.83 -1.85
N ASP A 330 -14.44 -42.14 -1.84
CA ASP A 330 -14.37 -40.68 -1.88
C ASP A 330 -14.79 -40.14 -3.24
N VAL A 331 -14.36 -40.78 -4.34
CA VAL A 331 -14.79 -40.44 -5.70
C VAL A 331 -16.30 -40.68 -5.87
N ALA A 332 -16.84 -41.74 -5.28
CA ALA A 332 -18.29 -41.98 -5.32
C ALA A 332 -19.06 -40.88 -4.59
N LEU A 333 -18.60 -40.47 -3.40
CA LEU A 333 -19.19 -39.40 -2.60
C LEU A 333 -19.10 -38.03 -3.33
N ILE A 334 -17.96 -37.71 -3.93
CA ILE A 334 -17.80 -36.49 -4.73
C ILE A 334 -18.80 -36.48 -5.89
N ASN A 335 -18.92 -37.57 -6.62
CA ASN A 335 -19.83 -37.66 -7.76
C ASN A 335 -21.31 -37.59 -7.34
N GLU A 336 -21.68 -38.15 -6.19
CA GLU A 336 -23.02 -38.05 -5.62
C GLU A 336 -23.34 -36.60 -5.24
N THR A 337 -22.43 -35.93 -4.52
CA THR A 337 -22.58 -34.54 -4.13
C THR A 337 -22.73 -33.61 -5.33
N LEU A 338 -21.89 -33.78 -6.36
CA LEU A 338 -21.95 -32.95 -7.58
C LEU A 338 -23.30 -33.16 -8.30
N ARG A 339 -23.86 -34.38 -8.27
CA ARG A 339 -25.16 -34.68 -8.86
C ARG A 339 -26.31 -34.06 -8.05
N GLU A 340 -26.26 -34.15 -6.72
CA GLU A 340 -27.28 -33.56 -5.85
C GLU A 340 -27.34 -32.04 -6.01
N GLU A 341 -26.18 -31.38 -6.05
CA GLU A 341 -26.06 -29.94 -6.22
C GLU A 341 -26.21 -29.49 -7.70
N LYS A 342 -26.43 -30.43 -8.64
CA LYS A 342 -26.54 -30.15 -10.09
C LYS A 342 -25.35 -29.42 -10.69
N ILE A 343 -24.17 -29.68 -10.18
CA ILE A 343 -22.92 -29.10 -10.68
C ILE A 343 -22.35 -30.02 -11.78
N THR A 344 -22.11 -29.44 -12.95
CA THR A 344 -21.40 -30.12 -14.04
C THR A 344 -19.93 -29.83 -13.95
N ALA A 345 -19.07 -30.82 -13.78
CA ALA A 345 -17.62 -30.69 -13.68
C ALA A 345 -16.92 -31.64 -14.65
N ASN A 346 -15.88 -31.15 -15.28
CA ASN A 346 -14.91 -32.01 -15.98
C ASN A 346 -13.95 -32.57 -14.93
N GLN A 347 -13.78 -33.90 -14.91
CA GLN A 347 -12.97 -34.57 -13.91
C GLN A 347 -11.91 -35.44 -14.62
N GLU A 348 -10.67 -35.35 -14.15
CA GLU A 348 -9.60 -36.23 -14.53
C GLU A 348 -8.97 -36.82 -13.27
N HIS A 349 -8.53 -38.06 -13.35
CA HIS A 349 -7.83 -38.74 -12.28
C HIS A 349 -6.63 -39.49 -12.81
N THR A 350 -5.55 -39.54 -12.01
CA THR A 350 -4.36 -40.32 -12.29
C THR A 350 -3.69 -40.75 -10.99
N VAL A 351 -2.85 -41.77 -11.08
CA VAL A 351 -2.03 -42.23 -9.96
C VAL A 351 -0.63 -41.64 -10.09
N LEU A 352 -0.30 -40.73 -9.18
CA LEU A 352 1.04 -40.11 -9.12
C LEU A 352 2.03 -41.10 -8.50
N ARG A 353 3.02 -41.55 -9.27
CA ARG A 353 4.06 -42.48 -8.81
C ARG A 353 5.40 -41.80 -8.64
N TYR A 354 5.95 -41.94 -7.44
CA TYR A 354 7.26 -41.39 -7.09
C TYR A 354 8.32 -42.49 -7.16
N TYR A 355 9.41 -42.19 -7.80
CA TYR A 355 10.54 -43.10 -8.00
C TYR A 355 11.78 -42.55 -7.30
N ASN A 356 12.61 -43.45 -6.76
CA ASN A 356 13.88 -43.06 -6.15
C ASN A 356 14.94 -42.82 -7.25
N ILE A 357 15.41 -41.60 -7.38
CA ILE A 357 16.49 -41.20 -8.28
C ILE A 357 17.62 -40.67 -7.41
N GLY A 358 18.68 -41.48 -7.22
CA GLY A 358 19.75 -41.15 -6.27
C GLY A 358 19.25 -41.15 -4.82
N GLN A 359 19.25 -40.02 -4.16
CA GLN A 359 18.76 -39.84 -2.79
C GLN A 359 17.34 -39.23 -2.70
N ASP A 360 16.80 -38.78 -3.82
CA ASP A 360 15.55 -38.06 -3.86
C ASP A 360 14.41 -38.90 -4.45
N GLN A 361 13.17 -38.60 -4.01
CA GLN A 361 11.96 -39.15 -4.60
C GLN A 361 11.39 -38.15 -5.59
N VAL A 362 11.32 -38.52 -6.85
CA VAL A 362 10.84 -37.68 -7.93
C VAL A 362 9.64 -38.33 -8.62
N LEU A 363 8.64 -37.54 -8.92
CA LEU A 363 7.47 -37.98 -9.70
C LEU A 363 7.88 -38.19 -11.14
N ILE A 364 7.50 -39.36 -11.69
CA ILE A 364 7.58 -39.62 -13.13
C ILE A 364 6.16 -39.89 -13.64
N ALA A 365 5.73 -39.11 -14.61
CA ALA A 365 4.42 -39.22 -15.22
C ALA A 365 4.54 -39.71 -16.69
N ASN A 366 3.50 -40.35 -17.19
CA ASN A 366 3.40 -40.64 -18.60
C ASN A 366 2.83 -39.45 -19.39
N GLN A 367 3.16 -39.42 -20.68
CA GLN A 367 2.72 -38.36 -21.59
C GLN A 367 1.19 -38.28 -21.72
N SER A 368 0.51 -39.43 -21.77
CA SER A 368 -0.96 -39.47 -21.93
C SER A 368 -1.67 -38.85 -20.75
N ASP A 369 -1.24 -39.12 -19.51
CA ASP A 369 -1.83 -38.50 -18.31
C ASP A 369 -1.55 -37.01 -18.26
N PHE A 370 -0.30 -36.62 -18.55
CA PHE A 370 0.05 -35.21 -18.63
C PHE A 370 -0.86 -34.45 -19.61
N ASN A 371 -1.02 -34.98 -20.84
CA ASN A 371 -1.83 -34.33 -21.88
C ASN A 371 -3.31 -34.24 -21.52
N ARG A 372 -3.87 -35.25 -20.81
CA ARG A 372 -5.25 -35.16 -20.31
C ARG A 372 -5.43 -34.05 -19.31
N PHE A 373 -4.52 -33.90 -18.37
CA PHE A 373 -4.56 -32.84 -17.36
C PHE A 373 -4.24 -31.47 -17.96
N ALA A 374 -3.33 -31.38 -18.93
CA ALA A 374 -3.05 -30.16 -19.69
C ALA A 374 -4.30 -29.66 -20.42
N ALA A 375 -5.02 -30.57 -21.07
CA ALA A 375 -6.29 -30.22 -21.74
C ALA A 375 -7.35 -29.70 -20.76
N LEU A 376 -7.40 -30.20 -19.51
CA LEU A 376 -8.33 -29.75 -18.50
C LEU A 376 -8.16 -28.27 -18.12
N ILE A 377 -6.90 -27.80 -18.14
CA ILE A 377 -6.53 -26.41 -17.80
C ILE A 377 -6.31 -25.52 -19.04
N GLY A 378 -6.50 -26.09 -20.24
CA GLY A 378 -6.37 -25.37 -21.51
C GLY A 378 -4.94 -25.17 -21.99
N GLU A 379 -3.98 -25.95 -21.50
CA GLU A 379 -2.60 -26.01 -22.00
C GLU A 379 -2.47 -26.92 -23.23
N GLU A 380 -1.46 -26.68 -24.04
CA GLU A 380 -1.17 -27.50 -25.22
C GLU A 380 -0.63 -28.87 -24.84
N SER A 381 -0.96 -29.90 -25.63
CA SER A 381 -0.40 -31.23 -25.48
C SER A 381 1.09 -31.25 -25.87
N ILE A 382 1.87 -32.06 -25.19
CA ILE A 382 3.28 -32.27 -25.50
C ILE A 382 3.47 -33.61 -26.16
N GLU A 383 4.55 -33.74 -26.97
CA GLU A 383 5.04 -34.99 -27.50
C GLU A 383 6.41 -35.29 -26.94
N VAL A 384 6.57 -36.44 -26.28
CA VAL A 384 7.84 -36.94 -25.76
C VAL A 384 8.18 -38.19 -26.52
N ALA A 385 9.22 -38.14 -27.33
CA ALA A 385 9.65 -39.29 -28.13
C ALA A 385 10.25 -40.38 -27.23
N LYS A 386 10.21 -41.62 -27.72
CA LYS A 386 10.82 -42.75 -27.03
C LYS A 386 12.32 -42.50 -26.75
N GLY A 387 12.71 -42.70 -25.53
CA GLY A 387 14.07 -42.42 -25.04
C GLY A 387 14.33 -40.98 -24.66
N GLN A 388 13.34 -40.09 -24.80
CA GLN A 388 13.40 -38.68 -24.36
C GLN A 388 12.66 -38.48 -23.04
N VAL A 389 13.05 -37.43 -22.30
CA VAL A 389 12.44 -37.05 -21.03
C VAL A 389 12.26 -35.55 -20.99
N ALA A 390 11.06 -35.12 -20.64
CA ALA A 390 10.78 -33.71 -20.35
C ALA A 390 10.82 -33.47 -18.84
N VAL A 391 11.54 -32.43 -18.41
CA VAL A 391 11.42 -31.88 -17.05
C VAL A 391 10.29 -30.89 -17.06
N VAL A 392 9.31 -31.08 -16.19
CA VAL A 392 8.21 -30.15 -16.00
C VAL A 392 8.42 -29.32 -14.73
N GLU A 393 8.41 -28.02 -14.90
CA GLU A 393 8.56 -27.04 -13.82
C GLU A 393 7.32 -26.16 -13.67
N TYR A 394 7.15 -25.61 -12.46
CA TYR A 394 6.01 -24.76 -12.12
C TYR A 394 6.19 -23.30 -12.47
N GLU A 395 7.42 -22.79 -12.45
CA GLU A 395 7.69 -21.36 -12.66
C GLU A 395 9.05 -21.17 -13.36
N GLU A 396 9.14 -20.12 -14.19
CA GLU A 396 10.38 -19.66 -14.82
C GLU A 396 11.51 -19.29 -13.84
N PHE A 397 11.22 -19.28 -12.52
CA PHE A 397 12.12 -18.84 -11.44
C PHE A 397 12.47 -19.92 -10.41
N SER A 398 12.37 -21.18 -10.76
CA SER A 398 12.82 -22.27 -9.87
C SER A 398 14.35 -22.27 -9.78
N PHE A 399 14.87 -21.61 -8.75
CA PHE A 399 16.31 -21.52 -8.52
C PHE A 399 16.93 -22.88 -8.21
N GLY A 400 17.58 -23.49 -9.19
CA GLY A 400 18.54 -24.57 -8.99
C GLY A 400 18.03 -26.00 -9.16
N GLN A 401 16.76 -26.30 -8.97
CA GLN A 401 16.24 -27.67 -9.12
C GLN A 401 16.29 -28.17 -10.58
N THR A 402 16.00 -27.32 -11.55
CA THR A 402 16.06 -27.65 -12.98
C THR A 402 17.43 -28.13 -13.41
N GLU A 403 18.47 -27.45 -12.97
CA GLU A 403 19.85 -27.86 -13.35
C GLU A 403 20.22 -29.22 -12.76
N GLU A 404 19.71 -29.57 -11.59
CA GLU A 404 19.93 -30.87 -10.97
C GLU A 404 19.11 -31.95 -11.68
N LEU A 405 17.83 -31.72 -11.94
CA LEU A 405 16.94 -32.63 -12.66
C LEU A 405 17.43 -32.86 -14.11
N MET A 406 17.92 -31.85 -14.80
CA MET A 406 18.46 -31.96 -16.15
C MET A 406 19.78 -32.76 -16.21
N LYS A 407 20.52 -32.85 -15.10
CA LYS A 407 21.76 -33.64 -14.98
C LYS A 407 21.51 -35.06 -14.50
N ALA A 408 20.38 -35.34 -13.87
CA ALA A 408 20.05 -36.64 -13.34
C ALA A 408 19.77 -37.64 -14.46
N GLU A 409 20.18 -38.88 -14.26
CA GLU A 409 19.99 -39.99 -15.17
C GLU A 409 18.90 -40.91 -14.63
N ILE A 410 17.84 -41.14 -15.43
CA ILE A 410 16.74 -42.02 -15.05
C ILE A 410 17.05 -43.41 -15.60
N VAL A 411 17.25 -44.38 -14.72
CA VAL A 411 17.52 -45.74 -15.10
C VAL A 411 16.24 -46.57 -15.03
N LEU A 412 15.79 -47.07 -16.17
CA LEU A 412 14.63 -47.94 -16.25
C LEU A 412 14.94 -49.35 -15.68
N ASN A 413 13.93 -50.12 -15.27
CA ASN A 413 14.06 -51.50 -14.84
C ASN A 413 14.68 -52.39 -15.93
N SER A 414 14.57 -52.02 -17.21
CA SER A 414 15.22 -52.64 -18.36
C SER A 414 16.73 -52.37 -18.46
N GLY A 415 17.32 -51.54 -17.59
CA GLY A 415 18.71 -51.08 -17.65
C GLY A 415 18.95 -49.96 -18.66
N ILE A 416 17.93 -49.43 -19.31
CA ILE A 416 18.04 -48.31 -20.23
C ILE A 416 18.11 -47.02 -19.40
N SER A 417 19.09 -46.18 -19.69
CA SER A 417 19.23 -44.87 -19.09
C SER A 417 18.62 -43.80 -19.98
N LEU A 418 17.76 -42.97 -19.41
CA LEU A 418 17.12 -41.85 -20.06
C LEU A 418 17.70 -40.54 -19.50
N LYS A 419 17.97 -39.58 -20.37
CA LYS A 419 18.45 -38.25 -20.01
C LYS A 419 17.40 -37.19 -20.37
N PRO A 420 17.10 -36.24 -19.46
CA PRO A 420 16.28 -35.11 -19.78
C PRO A 420 16.90 -34.27 -20.91
N ASP A 421 16.07 -33.86 -21.86
CA ASP A 421 16.48 -33.10 -23.05
C ASP A 421 15.69 -31.80 -23.24
N GLN A 422 14.57 -31.65 -22.56
CA GLN A 422 13.74 -30.45 -22.64
C GLN A 422 13.15 -30.06 -21.28
N VAL A 423 12.89 -28.76 -21.11
CA VAL A 423 12.20 -28.20 -19.96
C VAL A 423 10.87 -27.60 -20.42
N ILE A 424 9.79 -27.90 -19.68
CA ILE A 424 8.45 -27.42 -19.96
C ILE A 424 7.90 -26.74 -18.72
N TYR A 425 7.30 -25.60 -18.89
CA TYR A 425 6.62 -24.89 -17.80
C TYR A 425 5.14 -25.23 -17.86
N SER A 426 4.64 -25.95 -16.87
CA SER A 426 3.25 -26.39 -16.82
C SER A 426 2.79 -26.72 -15.40
N ARG A 427 1.52 -26.50 -15.17
CA ARG A 427 0.82 -26.92 -13.93
C ARG A 427 -0.26 -27.97 -14.20
N ALA A 428 -0.13 -28.72 -15.24
CA ALA A 428 -1.09 -29.74 -15.64
C ALA A 428 -1.31 -30.75 -14.53
N LEU A 429 -0.28 -31.38 -14.02
CA LEU A 429 -0.41 -32.35 -12.92
C LEU A 429 -0.32 -31.66 -11.55
N PRO A 430 -1.11 -32.11 -10.56
CA PRO A 430 -1.09 -31.54 -9.20
C PRO A 430 0.10 -32.08 -8.38
N ALA A 431 1.33 -31.93 -8.90
CA ALA A 431 2.55 -32.27 -8.19
C ALA A 431 2.97 -31.14 -7.24
N ALA A 432 3.79 -31.42 -6.24
CA ALA A 432 4.31 -30.41 -5.33
C ALA A 432 5.61 -29.79 -5.83
N ASP A 433 6.43 -30.58 -6.52
CA ASP A 433 7.76 -30.24 -7.01
C ASP A 433 7.86 -30.50 -8.52
N SER A 434 8.96 -30.05 -9.12
CA SER A 434 9.29 -30.37 -10.52
C SER A 434 9.35 -31.89 -10.73
N TYR A 435 8.95 -32.35 -11.91
CA TYR A 435 8.80 -33.76 -12.20
C TYR A 435 9.20 -34.10 -13.64
N TYR A 436 9.30 -35.39 -13.93
CA TYR A 436 9.60 -35.90 -15.26
C TYR A 436 8.34 -36.36 -15.98
N VAL A 437 8.30 -36.13 -17.29
CA VAL A 437 7.34 -36.75 -18.20
C VAL A 437 8.12 -37.58 -19.23
N VAL A 438 7.71 -38.84 -19.39
CA VAL A 438 8.30 -39.80 -20.35
C VAL A 438 7.22 -40.31 -21.30
N SER A 439 7.62 -40.92 -22.41
CA SER A 439 6.69 -41.57 -23.32
C SER A 439 5.93 -42.70 -22.63
N ASP A 440 4.72 -43.01 -23.08
CA ASP A 440 3.89 -44.10 -22.51
C ASP A 440 4.59 -45.44 -22.60
N GLU A 441 5.40 -45.67 -23.68
CA GLU A 441 6.18 -46.89 -23.85
C GLU A 441 7.32 -47.00 -22.82
N ASP A 442 7.98 -45.91 -22.48
CA ASP A 442 9.07 -45.93 -21.53
C ASP A 442 8.54 -45.97 -20.09
N TYR A 443 7.40 -45.33 -19.83
CA TYR A 443 6.73 -45.40 -18.53
C TYR A 443 6.34 -46.82 -18.12
N THR A 444 5.94 -47.65 -19.08
CA THR A 444 5.60 -49.09 -18.80
C THR A 444 6.80 -49.94 -18.42
N LYS A 445 8.05 -49.43 -18.60
CA LYS A 445 9.29 -50.11 -18.27
C LYS A 445 9.94 -49.62 -16.99
N LEU A 446 9.35 -48.61 -16.33
CA LEU A 446 9.75 -48.15 -15.00
C LEU A 446 9.27 -49.10 -13.92
#